data_8149ee5ca2eb4644bf9926082e55d45a
#
_entry.id   8149ee5ca2eb4644bf9926082e55d45a
#
_cell.length_a   1.000
_cell.length_b   1.000
_cell.length_c   1.000
_cell.angle_alpha   90.00
_cell.angle_beta   90.00
_cell.angle_gamma   90.00
#
_symmetry.space_group_name_H-M   'P 1'
#
loop_
_entity.id
_entity.type
_entity.pdbx_description
1 polymer ?
#
loop_
_entity_poly.entity_id
_entity_poly.type
_entity_poly.pdbx_seq_one_letter_code
_entity_poly.pdbx_strand_id
1 'polypeptide(L)'
;MLNCGDSSKDNNDFSDKDASSDAQKRYGIKSAVVEYIITGSQEGTKTLYFDKWGMRQAEYTRSVLTVSGFSKSINLVNIIDGDYQYMINIDQNSGTKTRNPILKSMDELKGQKGFNEFGEQMLLSIGANKIGKEEFLGKDCDIYEMRNIGTKLWVWKWITLKSETNSRGLEINVTATRINEGSVPKDKFTIPEKITLNEVDLDNIENEMREENK
;
A
#
# COMPACT_ATOMS: atom_id res chain seq x y z
N MET A 1 0.89 -48.32 -47.23
CA MET A 1 2.02 -47.57 -46.74
C MET A 1 1.63 -46.12 -46.76
N LEU A 2 1.19 -45.58 -45.68
CA LEU A 2 0.98 -44.14 -45.46
C LEU A 2 1.19 -43.87 -44.00
N ASN A 3 2.22 -43.13 -43.72
CA ASN A 3 2.71 -42.76 -42.40
C ASN A 3 1.97 -41.50 -41.99
N CYS A 4 1.19 -41.53 -40.92
CA CYS A 4 0.56 -40.38 -40.35
C CYS A 4 1.53 -39.73 -39.36
N GLY A 5 1.80 -38.47 -39.61
CA GLY A 5 2.64 -37.63 -38.74
C GLY A 5 1.98 -37.32 -37.42
N ASP A 6 2.78 -37.42 -36.42
CA ASP A 6 2.54 -37.10 -35.05
C ASP A 6 2.61 -35.58 -34.85
N SER A 7 1.50 -34.99 -34.48
CA SER A 7 1.46 -33.58 -34.08
C SER A 7 1.58 -33.44 -32.57
N SER A 8 2.79 -33.22 -32.15
CA SER A 8 3.11 -32.86 -30.76
C SER A 8 2.41 -31.55 -30.42
N LYS A 9 1.42 -31.64 -29.54
CA LYS A 9 0.86 -30.49 -28.82
C LYS A 9 1.84 -30.08 -27.71
N ASP A 10 2.51 -28.98 -27.92
CA ASP A 10 3.22 -28.27 -26.85
C ASP A 10 2.16 -27.70 -25.89
N ASN A 11 1.84 -28.47 -24.88
CA ASN A 11 1.17 -27.97 -23.69
C ASN A 11 2.24 -27.28 -22.83
N ASN A 12 2.46 -25.98 -23.04
CA ASN A 12 3.10 -25.15 -22.05
C ASN A 12 2.12 -24.96 -20.87
N ASP A 13 2.08 -25.98 -20.06
CA ASP A 13 1.53 -25.92 -18.71
C ASP A 13 2.51 -25.12 -17.84
N PHE A 14 2.32 -23.80 -17.79
CA PHE A 14 2.93 -22.95 -16.79
C PHE A 14 2.32 -23.35 -15.44
N SER A 15 2.84 -24.41 -14.86
CA SER A 15 2.60 -24.73 -13.48
C SER A 15 3.18 -23.57 -12.64
N ASP A 16 2.30 -22.72 -12.16
CA ASP A 16 2.55 -21.77 -11.08
C ASP A 16 3.10 -22.55 -9.87
N LYS A 17 4.42 -22.71 -9.84
CA LYS A 17 5.11 -23.08 -8.61
C LYS A 17 5.10 -21.85 -7.71
N ASP A 18 3.95 -21.57 -7.11
CA ASP A 18 3.78 -20.66 -5.99
C ASP A 18 4.49 -21.24 -4.74
N ALA A 19 5.80 -21.33 -4.80
CA ALA A 19 6.63 -21.45 -3.62
C ALA A 19 6.86 -20.05 -3.05
N SER A 20 5.78 -19.34 -2.72
CA SER A 20 5.89 -18.11 -1.95
C SER A 20 6.16 -18.50 -0.50
N SER A 21 7.40 -18.34 -0.05
CA SER A 21 7.67 -18.34 1.39
C SER A 21 6.73 -17.32 2.04
N ASP A 22 6.16 -17.63 3.20
CA ASP A 22 5.29 -16.73 3.97
C ASP A 22 5.95 -15.37 4.29
N ALA A 23 7.28 -15.28 4.08
CA ALA A 23 8.10 -14.10 4.31
C ALA A 23 7.88 -12.93 3.33
N GLN A 24 7.12 -13.09 2.24
CA GLN A 24 6.93 -12.05 1.23
C GLN A 24 5.48 -11.61 1.04
N LYS A 25 4.67 -11.69 2.08
CA LYS A 25 3.29 -11.24 2.04
C LYS A 25 3.17 -9.95 2.86
N ARG A 26 2.49 -8.95 2.32
CA ARG A 26 2.12 -7.72 3.03
C ARG A 26 0.69 -7.78 3.54
N TYR A 27 -0.20 -8.46 2.80
CA TYR A 27 -1.61 -8.61 3.14
C TYR A 27 -2.01 -10.08 3.26
N GLY A 28 -2.99 -10.37 4.10
CA GLY A 28 -3.49 -11.72 4.33
C GLY A 28 -4.42 -12.26 3.23
N ILE A 29 -4.58 -11.53 2.10
CA ILE A 29 -5.28 -11.97 0.89
C ILE A 29 -4.45 -11.67 -0.34
N LYS A 30 -4.63 -12.46 -1.40
CA LYS A 30 -3.76 -12.42 -2.59
C LYS A 30 -3.93 -11.13 -3.39
N SER A 31 -5.17 -10.69 -3.58
CA SER A 31 -5.49 -9.52 -4.40
C SER A 31 -6.87 -8.97 -4.08
N ALA A 32 -7.02 -7.65 -4.16
CA ALA A 32 -8.31 -6.97 -4.05
C ALA A 32 -8.28 -5.56 -4.61
N VAL A 33 -9.47 -4.99 -4.76
CA VAL A 33 -9.72 -3.57 -4.91
C VAL A 33 -10.49 -3.10 -3.68
N VAL A 34 -9.97 -2.07 -3.00
CA VAL A 34 -10.63 -1.44 -1.85
C VAL A 34 -10.93 0.01 -2.19
N GLU A 35 -12.19 0.40 -2.08
CA GLU A 35 -12.66 1.76 -2.34
C GLU A 35 -12.93 2.47 -1.02
N TYR A 36 -12.51 3.73 -0.92
CA TYR A 36 -12.64 4.53 0.28
C TYR A 36 -13.25 5.89 -0.02
N ILE A 37 -13.93 6.44 0.99
CA ILE A 37 -14.25 7.86 1.10
C ILE A 37 -13.29 8.52 2.10
N ILE A 38 -12.98 9.79 1.86
CA ILE A 38 -12.20 10.64 2.75
C ILE A 38 -13.12 11.77 3.18
N THR A 39 -13.19 12.04 4.49
CA THR A 39 -14.07 13.08 5.08
C THR A 39 -13.33 13.87 6.15
N GLY A 40 -13.86 15.06 6.49
CA GLY A 40 -13.28 15.98 7.46
C GLY A 40 -12.53 17.13 6.79
N SER A 41 -11.36 17.49 7.28
CA SER A 41 -10.54 18.56 6.70
C SER A 41 -10.05 18.23 5.27
N GLN A 42 -10.04 16.96 4.92
CA GLN A 42 -9.78 16.48 3.57
C GLN A 42 -11.02 15.70 3.10
N GLU A 43 -11.54 16.05 1.92
CA GLU A 43 -12.74 15.39 1.35
C GLU A 43 -12.43 14.84 -0.03
N GLY A 44 -12.88 13.59 -0.30
CA GLY A 44 -12.64 12.96 -1.59
C GLY A 44 -12.74 11.44 -1.55
N THR A 45 -11.97 10.80 -2.45
CA THR A 45 -11.96 9.34 -2.61
C THR A 45 -10.54 8.81 -2.70
N LYS A 46 -10.39 7.56 -2.29
CA LYS A 46 -9.18 6.77 -2.46
C LYS A 46 -9.55 5.39 -2.95
N THR A 47 -8.74 4.81 -3.85
CA THR A 47 -8.88 3.42 -4.27
C THR A 47 -7.53 2.74 -4.16
N LEU A 48 -7.49 1.62 -3.44
CA LEU A 48 -6.34 0.75 -3.32
C LEU A 48 -6.53 -0.48 -4.21
N TYR A 49 -5.62 -0.69 -5.13
CA TYR A 49 -5.48 -1.88 -5.96
C TYR A 49 -4.26 -2.65 -5.49
N PHE A 50 -4.36 -3.95 -5.31
CA PHE A 50 -3.18 -4.76 -5.02
C PHE A 50 -3.33 -6.20 -5.51
N ASP A 51 -2.18 -6.82 -5.83
CA ASP A 51 -2.03 -8.24 -6.06
C ASP A 51 -0.73 -8.77 -5.42
N LYS A 52 -0.40 -10.04 -5.65
CA LYS A 52 0.79 -10.68 -5.04
C LYS A 52 0.87 -10.44 -3.52
N TRP A 53 -0.29 -10.58 -2.82
CA TRP A 53 -0.40 -10.33 -1.36
C TRP A 53 0.07 -8.94 -0.93
N GLY A 54 -0.18 -7.92 -1.75
CA GLY A 54 0.20 -6.54 -1.47
C GLY A 54 1.66 -6.18 -1.81
N MET A 55 2.44 -7.12 -2.36
CA MET A 55 3.80 -6.83 -2.85
C MET A 55 3.80 -5.98 -4.12
N ARG A 56 2.68 -5.97 -4.84
CA ARG A 56 2.40 -4.99 -5.88
C ARG A 56 1.09 -4.29 -5.55
N GLN A 57 1.13 -2.97 -5.49
CA GLN A 57 -0.04 -2.16 -5.20
C GLN A 57 -0.01 -0.81 -5.92
N ALA A 58 -1.19 -0.23 -6.09
CA ALA A 58 -1.37 1.14 -6.54
C ALA A 58 -2.51 1.79 -5.73
N GLU A 59 -2.26 2.98 -5.21
CA GLU A 59 -3.22 3.78 -4.49
C GLU A 59 -3.48 5.07 -5.27
N TYR A 60 -4.74 5.30 -5.62
CA TYR A 60 -5.22 6.48 -6.32
C TYR A 60 -6.01 7.34 -5.36
N THR A 61 -5.59 8.58 -5.13
CA THR A 61 -6.26 9.52 -4.23
C THR A 61 -6.66 10.77 -5.00
N ARG A 62 -7.93 11.14 -4.92
CA ARG A 62 -8.48 12.41 -5.39
C ARG A 62 -9.25 13.07 -4.28
N SER A 63 -8.80 14.23 -3.85
CA SER A 63 -9.41 14.94 -2.71
C SER A 63 -9.12 16.43 -2.74
N VAL A 64 -9.78 17.16 -1.86
CA VAL A 64 -9.50 18.55 -1.56
C VAL A 64 -9.21 18.65 -0.07
N LEU A 65 -8.06 19.17 0.28
CA LEU A 65 -7.69 19.49 1.66
C LEU A 65 -8.02 20.97 1.91
N THR A 66 -8.80 21.25 2.97
CA THR A 66 -9.15 22.59 3.39
C THR A 66 -8.62 22.87 4.79
N VAL A 67 -7.77 23.90 4.93
CA VAL A 67 -7.15 24.30 6.20
C VAL A 67 -7.25 25.82 6.32
N SER A 68 -7.85 26.30 7.40
CA SER A 68 -7.95 27.74 7.70
C SER A 68 -8.47 28.57 6.51
N GLY A 69 -9.44 28.01 5.77
CA GLY A 69 -10.05 28.67 4.61
C GLY A 69 -9.28 28.53 3.30
N PHE A 70 -8.12 27.92 3.29
CA PHE A 70 -7.36 27.62 2.07
C PHE A 70 -7.66 26.18 1.62
N SER A 71 -7.92 26.00 0.34
CA SER A 71 -8.18 24.69 -0.25
C SER A 71 -7.10 24.31 -1.26
N LYS A 72 -6.66 23.05 -1.21
CA LYS A 72 -5.68 22.46 -2.13
C LYS A 72 -6.22 21.16 -2.71
N SER A 73 -6.26 21.07 -4.04
CA SER A 73 -6.53 19.81 -4.75
C SER A 73 -5.36 18.84 -4.58
N ILE A 74 -5.71 17.57 -4.40
CA ILE A 74 -4.78 16.45 -4.25
C ILE A 74 -5.19 15.38 -5.25
N ASN A 75 -4.32 15.09 -6.22
CA ASN A 75 -4.53 14.05 -7.22
C ASN A 75 -3.24 13.23 -7.32
N LEU A 76 -3.14 12.23 -6.47
CA LEU A 76 -1.93 11.44 -6.26
C LEU A 76 -2.13 9.98 -6.67
N VAL A 77 -1.07 9.41 -7.23
CA VAL A 77 -0.95 7.96 -7.45
C VAL A 77 0.32 7.48 -6.77
N ASN A 78 0.19 6.50 -5.89
CA ASN A 78 1.31 5.84 -5.24
C ASN A 78 1.35 4.39 -5.73
N ILE A 79 2.41 4.01 -6.45
CA ILE A 79 2.60 2.66 -6.99
C ILE A 79 3.79 2.03 -6.28
N ILE A 80 3.62 0.80 -5.82
CA ILE A 80 4.70 -0.08 -5.37
C ILE A 80 4.72 -1.29 -6.31
N ASP A 81 5.83 -1.51 -6.99
CA ASP A 81 6.04 -2.68 -7.83
C ASP A 81 7.51 -3.13 -7.75
N GLY A 82 7.71 -4.32 -7.22
CA GLY A 82 9.04 -4.86 -6.97
C GLY A 82 9.88 -3.95 -6.07
N ASP A 83 11.08 -3.61 -6.53
CA ASP A 83 12.09 -2.89 -5.76
C ASP A 83 11.82 -1.39 -5.62
N TYR A 84 10.77 -0.86 -6.24
CA TYR A 84 10.54 0.57 -6.33
C TYR A 84 9.16 1.00 -5.86
N GLN A 85 9.12 2.22 -5.34
CA GLN A 85 7.92 3.00 -5.06
C GLN A 85 7.93 4.25 -5.93
N TYR A 86 6.76 4.58 -6.48
CA TYR A 86 6.53 5.77 -7.30
C TYR A 86 5.44 6.61 -6.65
N MET A 87 5.77 7.83 -6.25
CA MET A 87 4.80 8.81 -5.76
C MET A 87 4.60 9.87 -6.84
N ILE A 88 3.39 9.93 -7.41
CA ILE A 88 3.10 10.71 -8.61
C ILE A 88 2.02 11.74 -8.29
N ASN A 89 2.30 13.01 -8.61
CA ASN A 89 1.32 14.07 -8.64
C ASN A 89 0.82 14.23 -10.07
N ILE A 90 -0.44 13.85 -10.31
CA ILE A 90 -1.05 13.87 -11.64
C ILE A 90 -1.22 15.29 -12.16
N ASP A 91 -1.62 16.23 -11.27
CA ASP A 91 -1.87 17.62 -11.67
C ASP A 91 -0.59 18.34 -12.09
N GLN A 92 0.55 17.90 -11.59
CA GLN A 92 1.87 18.46 -11.91
C GLN A 92 2.64 17.67 -12.96
N ASN A 93 2.11 16.54 -13.44
CA ASN A 93 2.81 15.61 -14.33
C ASN A 93 4.20 15.21 -13.82
N SER A 94 4.38 15.10 -12.53
CA SER A 94 5.66 14.84 -11.88
C SER A 94 5.56 13.80 -10.78
N GLY A 95 6.67 13.17 -10.45
CA GLY A 95 6.72 12.22 -9.37
C GLY A 95 8.13 11.90 -8.92
N THR A 96 8.22 11.12 -7.87
CA THR A 96 9.48 10.57 -7.35
C THR A 96 9.49 9.07 -7.47
N LYS A 97 10.67 8.52 -7.78
CA LYS A 97 10.97 7.10 -7.73
C LYS A 97 11.96 6.87 -6.59
N THR A 98 11.61 6.00 -5.67
CA THR A 98 12.45 5.64 -4.52
C THR A 98 12.58 4.12 -4.44
N ARG A 99 13.54 3.62 -3.67
CA ARG A 99 13.52 2.22 -3.27
C ARG A 99 12.29 1.91 -2.45
N ASN A 100 11.74 0.71 -2.61
CA ASN A 100 10.57 0.25 -1.88
C ASN A 100 10.88 0.13 -0.38
N PRO A 101 10.34 1.00 0.49
CA PRO A 101 10.67 1.02 1.91
C PRO A 101 10.20 -0.25 2.64
N ILE A 102 9.20 -0.95 2.09
CA ILE A 102 8.69 -2.19 2.67
C ILE A 102 9.72 -3.30 2.56
N LEU A 103 10.43 -3.41 1.43
CA LEU A 103 11.47 -4.41 1.26
C LEU A 103 12.63 -4.18 2.24
N LYS A 104 13.03 -2.92 2.46
CA LYS A 104 14.04 -2.57 3.47
C LYS A 104 13.61 -3.04 4.86
N SER A 105 12.39 -2.72 5.27
CA SER A 105 11.84 -3.15 6.56
C SER A 105 11.71 -4.67 6.68
N MET A 106 11.33 -5.35 5.59
CA MET A 106 11.26 -6.82 5.56
C MET A 106 12.65 -7.47 5.68
N ASP A 107 13.68 -6.87 5.06
CA ASP A 107 15.06 -7.35 5.16
C ASP A 107 15.64 -7.17 6.56
N GLU A 108 15.36 -6.04 7.21
CA GLU A 108 15.77 -5.76 8.59
C GLU A 108 15.13 -6.71 9.60
N LEU A 109 13.93 -7.20 9.31
CA LEU A 109 13.17 -8.14 10.14
C LEU A 109 13.35 -9.61 9.73
N LYS A 110 14.22 -9.91 8.74
CA LYS A 110 14.58 -11.28 8.36
C LYS A 110 15.11 -12.07 9.56
N GLY A 111 14.42 -13.14 9.90
CA GLY A 111 14.72 -14.00 11.06
C GLY A 111 13.75 -13.83 12.21
N GLN A 112 12.85 -12.86 12.17
CA GLN A 112 11.70 -12.76 13.05
C GLN A 112 10.49 -13.44 12.39
N LYS A 113 9.77 -14.15 13.19
CA LYS A 113 8.72 -15.10 12.90
C LYS A 113 7.60 -14.54 12.01
N GLY A 114 7.02 -15.35 11.15
CA GLY A 114 5.73 -15.29 10.42
C GLY A 114 5.12 -13.94 9.99
N PHE A 115 4.37 -13.97 8.90
CA PHE A 115 3.69 -12.82 8.29
C PHE A 115 2.82 -11.96 9.26
N ASN A 116 2.09 -12.59 10.18
CA ASN A 116 1.25 -11.86 11.13
C ASN A 116 2.09 -11.07 12.15
N GLU A 117 3.23 -11.61 12.56
CA GLU A 117 4.14 -10.95 13.48
C GLU A 117 4.85 -9.77 12.82
N PHE A 118 5.17 -9.86 11.52
CA PHE A 118 5.76 -8.76 10.75
C PHE A 118 4.84 -7.55 10.70
N GLY A 119 3.57 -7.72 10.33
CA GLY A 119 2.61 -6.62 10.26
C GLY A 119 2.37 -5.96 11.61
N GLU A 120 2.28 -6.77 12.69
CA GLU A 120 2.13 -6.26 14.05
C GLU A 120 3.37 -5.50 14.49
N GLN A 121 4.55 -6.05 14.28
CA GLN A 121 5.82 -5.40 14.64
C GLN A 121 6.01 -4.08 13.87
N MET A 122 5.65 -4.03 12.62
CA MET A 122 5.70 -2.80 11.82
C MET A 122 4.80 -1.71 12.43
N LEU A 123 3.57 -2.04 12.84
CA LEU A 123 2.69 -1.09 13.52
C LEU A 123 3.24 -0.68 14.90
N LEU A 124 3.75 -1.62 15.68
CA LEU A 124 4.35 -1.33 16.98
C LEU A 124 5.59 -0.44 16.85
N SER A 125 6.42 -0.64 15.82
CA SER A 125 7.64 0.17 15.60
C SER A 125 7.35 1.64 15.33
N ILE A 126 6.19 1.96 14.75
CA ILE A 126 5.73 3.35 14.55
C ILE A 126 4.90 3.89 15.73
N GLY A 127 4.88 3.17 16.84
CA GLY A 127 4.21 3.59 18.08
C GLY A 127 2.71 3.30 18.13
N ALA A 128 2.20 2.41 17.28
CA ALA A 128 0.83 1.93 17.35
C ALA A 128 0.67 0.93 18.51
N ASN A 129 -0.45 1.00 19.22
CA ASN A 129 -0.82 0.05 20.26
C ASN A 129 -2.15 -0.59 19.90
N LYS A 130 -2.22 -1.92 19.98
CA LYS A 130 -3.48 -2.64 19.81
C LYS A 130 -4.38 -2.38 21.01
N ILE A 131 -5.57 -1.84 20.77
CA ILE A 131 -6.51 -1.44 21.83
C ILE A 131 -7.81 -2.23 21.85
N GLY A 132 -8.07 -3.05 20.82
CA GLY A 132 -9.30 -3.85 20.77
C GLY A 132 -9.56 -4.50 19.43
N LYS A 133 -10.81 -4.93 19.25
CA LYS A 133 -11.35 -5.48 18.01
C LYS A 133 -12.73 -4.92 17.78
N GLU A 134 -13.11 -4.77 16.50
CA GLU A 134 -14.44 -4.32 16.08
C GLU A 134 -14.76 -4.91 14.71
N GLU A 135 -16.02 -5.27 14.47
CA GLU A 135 -16.47 -5.64 13.15
C GLU A 135 -16.68 -4.39 12.29
N PHE A 136 -16.10 -4.35 11.09
CA PHE A 136 -16.28 -3.28 10.14
C PHE A 136 -16.40 -3.86 8.71
N LEU A 137 -17.48 -3.50 7.98
CA LEU A 137 -17.83 -4.08 6.67
C LEU A 137 -17.91 -5.61 6.67
N GLY A 138 -18.41 -6.24 7.76
CA GLY A 138 -18.46 -7.69 7.92
C GLY A 138 -17.09 -8.35 8.05
N LYS A 139 -16.09 -7.60 8.49
CA LYS A 139 -14.71 -8.08 8.71
C LYS A 139 -14.30 -7.81 10.15
N ASP A 140 -13.75 -8.83 10.82
CA ASP A 140 -13.15 -8.68 12.15
C ASP A 140 -11.85 -7.89 12.06
N CYS A 141 -11.88 -6.63 12.47
CA CYS A 141 -10.73 -5.73 12.46
C CYS A 141 -10.06 -5.67 13.83
N ASP A 142 -8.74 -5.72 13.85
CA ASP A 142 -7.96 -5.29 15.00
C ASP A 142 -7.88 -3.77 15.01
N ILE A 143 -8.02 -3.16 16.19
CA ILE A 143 -7.95 -1.71 16.36
C ILE A 143 -6.59 -1.34 16.93
N TYR A 144 -5.92 -0.42 16.25
CA TYR A 144 -4.64 0.15 16.69
C TYR A 144 -4.78 1.66 16.91
N GLU A 145 -4.11 2.16 17.94
CA GLU A 145 -4.07 3.59 18.27
C GLU A 145 -2.62 4.10 18.26
N MET A 146 -2.39 5.21 17.59
CA MET A 146 -1.13 5.97 17.60
C MET A 146 -1.38 7.33 18.25
N ARG A 147 -1.21 7.42 19.58
CA ARG A 147 -1.53 8.61 20.39
C ARG A 147 -0.69 9.82 20.00
N ASN A 148 0.57 9.62 19.65
CA ASN A 148 1.51 10.67 19.27
C ASN A 148 1.06 11.50 18.06
N ILE A 149 0.27 10.90 17.17
CA ILE A 149 -0.27 11.56 15.97
C ILE A 149 -1.81 11.60 15.95
N GLY A 150 -2.46 11.18 17.05
CA GLY A 150 -3.91 11.21 17.19
C GLY A 150 -4.64 10.35 16.16
N THR A 151 -4.09 9.18 15.81
CA THR A 151 -4.65 8.31 14.77
C THR A 151 -5.12 6.98 15.34
N LYS A 152 -6.28 6.52 14.88
CA LYS A 152 -6.83 5.20 15.15
C LYS A 152 -7.04 4.46 13.82
N LEU A 153 -6.70 3.17 13.79
CA LEU A 153 -6.77 2.31 12.60
C LEU A 153 -7.62 1.08 12.89
N TRP A 154 -8.47 0.69 11.93
CA TRP A 154 -9.17 -0.59 11.87
C TRP A 154 -8.49 -1.44 10.80
N VAL A 155 -7.82 -2.51 11.21
CA VAL A 155 -6.95 -3.32 10.36
C VAL A 155 -7.52 -4.72 10.23
N TRP A 156 -7.82 -5.13 9.01
CA TRP A 156 -8.23 -6.49 8.67
C TRP A 156 -7.20 -7.11 7.73
N LYS A 157 -6.61 -8.24 8.14
CA LYS A 157 -5.58 -8.93 7.35
C LYS A 157 -4.47 -7.99 6.84
N TRP A 158 -4.05 -7.06 7.68
CA TRP A 158 -3.05 -6.00 7.42
C TRP A 158 -3.48 -4.95 6.39
N ILE A 159 -4.74 -4.94 5.99
CA ILE A 159 -5.35 -3.88 5.19
C ILE A 159 -6.06 -2.93 6.16
N THR A 160 -5.70 -1.65 6.13
CA THR A 160 -6.42 -0.63 6.90
C THR A 160 -7.73 -0.33 6.20
N LEU A 161 -8.85 -0.72 6.81
CA LEU A 161 -10.19 -0.47 6.28
C LEU A 161 -10.76 0.86 6.71
N LYS A 162 -10.35 1.35 7.88
CA LYS A 162 -10.76 2.65 8.39
C LYS A 162 -9.60 3.29 9.14
N SER A 163 -9.44 4.59 8.99
CA SER A 163 -8.57 5.40 9.84
C SER A 163 -9.27 6.69 10.24
N GLU A 164 -9.06 7.08 11.48
CA GLU A 164 -9.51 8.35 12.04
C GLU A 164 -8.28 9.07 12.57
N THR A 165 -8.03 10.26 12.05
CA THR A 165 -6.91 11.10 12.50
C THR A 165 -7.46 12.42 12.99
N ASN A 166 -7.11 12.78 14.23
CA ASN A 166 -7.40 14.09 14.80
C ASN A 166 -6.10 14.64 15.42
N SER A 167 -5.45 15.53 14.71
CA SER A 167 -4.17 16.08 15.09
C SER A 167 -4.06 17.55 14.71
N ARG A 168 -3.68 18.37 15.70
CA ARG A 168 -3.42 19.81 15.50
C ARG A 168 -4.54 20.58 14.79
N GLY A 169 -5.80 20.21 15.08
CA GLY A 169 -6.98 20.84 14.46
C GLY A 169 -7.33 20.35 13.06
N LEU A 170 -6.63 19.33 12.57
CA LEU A 170 -6.99 18.60 11.35
C LEU A 170 -7.72 17.32 11.72
N GLU A 171 -8.90 17.13 11.17
CA GLU A 171 -9.65 15.89 11.25
C GLU A 171 -9.70 15.26 9.87
N ILE A 172 -9.15 14.05 9.71
CA ILE A 172 -9.15 13.32 8.44
C ILE A 172 -9.59 11.88 8.72
N ASN A 173 -10.70 11.50 8.12
CA ASN A 173 -11.26 10.16 8.22
C ASN A 173 -11.21 9.49 6.85
N VAL A 174 -10.59 8.30 6.76
CA VAL A 174 -10.56 7.48 5.55
C VAL A 174 -11.31 6.19 5.86
N THR A 175 -12.39 5.94 5.14
CA THR A 175 -13.31 4.85 5.44
C THR A 175 -13.57 4.01 4.20
N ALA A 176 -13.25 2.71 4.25
CA ALA A 176 -13.57 1.79 3.16
C ALA A 176 -15.08 1.67 3.00
N THR A 177 -15.54 1.75 1.77
CA THR A 177 -16.94 1.57 1.39
C THR A 177 -17.20 0.24 0.74
N ARG A 178 -16.15 -0.36 0.14
CA ARG A 178 -16.24 -1.64 -0.54
C ARG A 178 -14.88 -2.35 -0.59
N ILE A 179 -14.92 -3.68 -0.52
CA ILE A 179 -13.79 -4.57 -0.72
C ILE A 179 -14.20 -5.62 -1.73
N ASN A 180 -13.52 -5.65 -2.88
CA ASN A 180 -13.71 -6.64 -3.92
C ASN A 180 -12.46 -7.52 -3.99
N GLU A 181 -12.53 -8.71 -3.38
CA GLU A 181 -11.46 -9.72 -3.48
C GLU A 181 -11.47 -10.34 -4.88
N GLY A 182 -10.30 -10.59 -5.47
CA GLY A 182 -10.17 -11.21 -6.78
C GLY A 182 -9.18 -10.51 -7.71
N SER A 183 -9.36 -10.69 -9.02
CA SER A 183 -8.44 -10.14 -10.03
C SER A 183 -8.48 -8.61 -10.08
N VAL A 184 -7.30 -8.01 -10.27
CA VAL A 184 -7.12 -6.56 -10.38
C VAL A 184 -6.63 -6.20 -11.79
N PRO A 185 -7.17 -5.16 -12.42
CA PRO A 185 -6.72 -4.72 -13.74
C PRO A 185 -5.23 -4.34 -13.73
N LYS A 186 -4.44 -4.90 -14.65
CA LYS A 186 -2.97 -4.73 -14.68
C LYS A 186 -2.54 -3.30 -14.99
N ASP A 187 -3.34 -2.55 -15.73
CA ASP A 187 -3.10 -1.14 -16.06
C ASP A 187 -3.04 -0.23 -14.83
N LYS A 188 -3.63 -0.65 -13.71
CA LYS A 188 -3.60 0.12 -12.45
C LYS A 188 -2.20 0.22 -11.82
N PHE A 189 -1.30 -0.68 -12.19
CA PHE A 189 0.08 -0.68 -11.68
C PHE A 189 1.08 -0.02 -12.64
N THR A 190 0.61 0.61 -13.70
CA THR A 190 1.48 1.30 -14.67
C THR A 190 1.59 2.78 -14.34
N ILE A 191 2.79 3.32 -14.54
CA ILE A 191 3.02 4.76 -14.41
C ILE A 191 2.23 5.46 -15.53
N PRO A 192 1.40 6.48 -15.22
CA PRO A 192 0.68 7.22 -16.24
C PRO A 192 1.63 7.87 -17.25
N GLU A 193 1.16 8.00 -18.49
CA GLU A 193 1.92 8.67 -19.55
C GLU A 193 2.26 10.12 -19.17
N LYS A 194 3.37 10.65 -19.69
CA LYS A 194 3.82 12.05 -19.53
C LYS A 194 4.29 12.44 -18.13
N ILE A 195 4.51 11.48 -17.22
CA ILE A 195 5.05 11.78 -15.90
C ILE A 195 6.57 11.90 -15.97
N THR A 196 7.10 13.01 -15.48
CA THR A 196 8.55 13.19 -15.23
C THR A 196 8.87 12.62 -13.84
N LEU A 197 9.73 11.62 -13.77
CA LEU A 197 10.17 11.02 -12.52
C LEU A 197 11.55 11.52 -12.12
N ASN A 198 11.67 11.96 -10.87
CA ASN A 198 12.94 12.22 -10.20
C ASN A 198 13.29 11.00 -9.34
N GLU A 199 14.47 10.43 -9.54
CA GLU A 199 14.98 9.36 -8.67
C GLU A 199 15.54 9.97 -7.39
N VAL A 200 15.10 9.46 -6.24
CA VAL A 200 15.51 9.93 -4.91
C VAL A 200 16.10 8.74 -4.15
N ASP A 201 17.35 8.87 -3.76
CA ASP A 201 18.02 7.90 -2.90
C ASP A 201 17.84 8.31 -1.42
N LEU A 202 16.90 7.63 -0.75
CA LEU A 202 16.59 7.92 0.65
C LEU A 202 17.75 7.54 1.59
N ASP A 203 18.56 6.55 1.24
CA ASP A 203 19.70 6.13 2.06
C ASP A 203 20.79 7.21 2.08
N ASN A 204 21.00 7.89 0.97
CA ASN A 204 21.91 9.05 0.91
C ASN A 204 21.42 10.21 1.75
N ILE A 205 20.12 10.53 1.67
CA ILE A 205 19.54 11.62 2.49
C ILE A 205 19.63 11.32 3.98
N GLU A 206 19.35 10.09 4.40
CA GLU A 206 19.49 9.68 5.81
C GLU A 206 20.96 9.79 6.29
N ASN A 207 21.92 9.46 5.45
CA ASN A 207 23.34 9.56 5.79
C ASN A 207 23.79 11.04 5.89
N GLU A 208 23.39 11.90 4.98
CA GLU A 208 23.68 13.35 5.02
C GLU A 208 23.10 13.97 6.30
N MET A 209 21.84 13.67 6.65
CA MET A 209 21.24 14.19 7.89
C MET A 209 21.94 13.69 9.16
N ARG A 210 22.52 12.47 9.15
CA ARG A 210 23.28 11.95 10.29
C ARG A 210 24.65 12.60 10.43
N GLU A 211 25.26 13.04 9.33
CA GLU A 211 26.54 13.73 9.33
C GLU A 211 26.39 15.19 9.78
N GLU A 212 25.32 15.87 9.40
CA GLU A 212 25.03 17.25 9.82
C GLU A 212 24.71 17.37 11.34
N ASN A 213 24.30 16.29 11.98
CA ASN A 213 23.94 16.27 13.42
C ASN A 213 25.08 15.76 14.32
N LYS A 214 26.30 15.62 13.82
CA LYS A 214 27.52 15.26 14.58
C LYS A 214 28.39 16.49 14.86
#